data_3f14ebb8989d418cc1de814fa910abd7
#
_entry.id   3f14ebb8989d418cc1de814fa910abd7
#
_cell.length_a   1.000
_cell.length_b   1.000
_cell.length_c   1.000
_cell.angle_alpha   90.00
_cell.angle_beta   90.00
_cell.angle_gamma   90.00
#
_symmetry.space_group_name_H-M   'P 1'
#
loop_
_entity.id
_entity.type
_entity.pdbx_description
1 polymer ?
#
loop_
_entity_poly.entity_id
_entity_poly.type
_entity_poly.pdbx_seq_one_letter_code
_entity_poly.pdbx_strand_id
1 'polypeptide(L)'
;RALLEQIAQKQAAADFQVTGGTRLLLSSIQDDRSNPLNHFANMGTLFDHEDADGLGYRLFVGEELSMLNKLHPELTSRKGQNLLLTGRDQGRVRTTTAFVVMSLLYESLRLQESAAHPLITLFDFGVDTGSGDLLNQMVRTLPEGTIRRYGMPDVLDGIDTLLQEKNSGFRQFVVIFGLNRARRLLVQPDIYSVAPKNKLIELLQTGPENGMNFIVWANSVESFMENYNETLGSFEHRLVSDIQDDQYSIFTYAPAPGSMKPKNAIYFNMDNTENPKIRLYEKPSDDWTGRFIRNMEHALAEKQSTEKNKPNDTEWW
;
A
#
# COMPACT_ATOMS: atom_id res chain seq x y z
N ARG A 1 -24.48 -4.27 -22.30
CA ARG A 1 -24.88 -2.90 -21.89
C ARG A 1 -26.39 -2.75 -22.01
N ALA A 2 -27.01 -2.93 -23.18
CA ALA A 2 -28.46 -2.79 -23.40
C ALA A 2 -29.33 -3.67 -22.46
N LEU A 3 -28.90 -4.90 -22.13
CA LEU A 3 -29.62 -5.78 -21.23
C LEU A 3 -29.61 -5.27 -19.77
N LEU A 4 -28.49 -4.67 -19.34
CA LEU A 4 -28.34 -4.10 -18.00
C LEU A 4 -29.14 -2.79 -17.85
N GLU A 5 -29.21 -1.99 -18.90
CA GLU A 5 -30.07 -0.78 -18.95
C GLU A 5 -31.55 -1.17 -18.90
N GLN A 6 -31.95 -2.24 -19.59
CA GLN A 6 -33.32 -2.77 -19.49
C GLN A 6 -33.66 -3.32 -18.10
N ILE A 7 -32.71 -3.99 -17.43
CA ILE A 7 -32.89 -4.48 -16.06
C ILE A 7 -33.01 -3.30 -15.09
N ALA A 8 -32.14 -2.28 -15.21
CA ALA A 8 -32.21 -1.09 -14.38
C ALA A 8 -33.51 -0.29 -14.58
N GLN A 9 -34.00 -0.16 -15.81
CA GLN A 9 -35.28 0.47 -16.12
C GLN A 9 -36.47 -0.32 -15.57
N LYS A 10 -36.44 -1.65 -15.66
CA LYS A 10 -37.49 -2.50 -15.07
C LYS A 10 -37.50 -2.49 -13.54
N GLN A 11 -36.32 -2.36 -12.91
CA GLN A 11 -36.22 -2.22 -11.46
C GLN A 11 -36.74 -0.86 -10.97
N ALA A 12 -36.42 0.22 -11.71
CA ALA A 12 -36.92 1.56 -11.40
C ALA A 12 -38.46 1.68 -11.58
N ALA A 13 -39.03 0.94 -12.54
CA ALA A 13 -40.48 0.94 -12.80
C ALA A 13 -41.29 0.04 -11.84
N ALA A 14 -40.63 -0.87 -11.11
CA ALA A 14 -41.33 -1.86 -10.28
C ALA A 14 -41.45 -1.46 -8.81
N ASP A 15 -40.96 -0.27 -8.39
CA ASP A 15 -40.96 0.20 -6.97
C ASP A 15 -40.48 -0.88 -5.96
N PHE A 16 -39.53 -1.70 -6.39
CA PHE A 16 -39.03 -2.82 -5.64
C PHE A 16 -37.98 -2.31 -4.64
N GLN A 17 -38.41 -2.06 -3.41
CA GLN A 17 -37.44 -1.92 -2.31
C GLN A 17 -36.80 -3.28 -2.05
N VAL A 18 -35.61 -3.48 -2.58
CA VAL A 18 -34.77 -4.64 -2.24
C VAL A 18 -34.21 -4.41 -0.83
N THR A 19 -34.98 -4.78 0.16
CA THR A 19 -34.51 -4.98 1.53
C THR A 19 -33.63 -6.23 1.53
N GLY A 20 -32.32 -6.06 1.59
CA GLY A 20 -31.34 -7.15 1.54
C GLY A 20 -30.82 -7.41 0.13
N GLY A 21 -30.39 -6.36 -0.57
CA GLY A 21 -29.92 -6.47 -1.95
C GLY A 21 -28.61 -7.19 -2.07
N THR A 22 -28.63 -8.32 -2.79
CA THR A 22 -27.43 -8.84 -3.44
C THR A 22 -26.91 -7.75 -4.36
N ARG A 23 -25.88 -7.01 -3.97
CA ARG A 23 -25.16 -6.10 -4.88
C ARG A 23 -24.62 -6.96 -6.01
N LEU A 24 -25.18 -6.81 -7.20
CA LEU A 24 -24.58 -7.32 -8.42
C LEU A 24 -23.27 -6.56 -8.58
N LEU A 25 -22.17 -7.17 -8.15
CA LEU A 25 -20.82 -6.68 -8.39
C LEU A 25 -20.56 -6.79 -9.89
N LEU A 26 -20.94 -5.75 -10.62
CA LEU A 26 -20.60 -5.59 -12.03
C LEU A 26 -19.08 -5.50 -12.15
N SER A 27 -18.55 -6.07 -13.22
CA SER A 27 -17.18 -6.45 -13.45
C SER A 27 -16.12 -5.34 -13.53
N SER A 28 -16.44 -4.09 -13.27
CA SER A 28 -15.47 -2.99 -13.23
C SER A 28 -15.68 -2.16 -11.97
N ILE A 29 -14.82 -2.35 -10.98
CA ILE A 29 -14.73 -1.49 -9.79
C ILE A 29 -14.09 -0.12 -10.14
N GLN A 30 -14.02 0.24 -11.39
CA GLN A 30 -13.48 1.54 -11.83
C GLN A 30 -14.38 2.72 -11.43
N ASP A 31 -15.61 2.45 -10.97
CA ASP A 31 -16.63 3.48 -10.71
C ASP A 31 -17.15 3.44 -9.27
N ASP A 32 -16.38 2.91 -8.31
CA ASP A 32 -16.81 2.95 -6.94
C ASP A 32 -16.69 4.35 -6.35
N ARG A 33 -17.83 5.03 -6.26
CA ARG A 33 -17.94 6.37 -5.64
C ARG A 33 -17.53 6.41 -4.17
N SER A 34 -17.39 5.26 -3.53
CA SER A 34 -16.97 5.14 -2.13
C SER A 34 -15.46 5.17 -1.93
N ASN A 35 -14.66 4.99 -3.00
CA ASN A 35 -13.21 5.05 -2.91
C ASN A 35 -12.72 6.51 -2.88
N PRO A 36 -12.07 6.98 -1.80
CA PRO A 36 -11.55 8.34 -1.70
C PRO A 36 -10.58 8.71 -2.83
N LEU A 37 -9.82 7.72 -3.34
CA LEU A 37 -8.90 7.95 -4.46
C LEU A 37 -9.65 8.31 -5.75
N ASN A 38 -10.85 7.77 -5.98
CA ASN A 38 -11.69 8.15 -7.12
C ASN A 38 -12.16 9.59 -7.01
N HIS A 39 -12.58 10.02 -5.83
CA HIS A 39 -12.95 11.40 -5.59
C HIS A 39 -11.78 12.33 -5.86
N PHE A 40 -10.62 12.04 -5.27
CA PHE A 40 -9.42 12.84 -5.46
C PHE A 40 -8.96 12.90 -6.92
N ALA A 41 -8.97 11.77 -7.63
CA ALA A 41 -8.61 11.73 -9.06
C ALA A 41 -9.53 12.58 -9.95
N ASN A 42 -10.82 12.69 -9.60
CA ASN A 42 -11.79 13.41 -10.42
C ASN A 42 -11.95 14.88 -10.03
N MET A 43 -11.86 15.20 -8.74
CA MET A 43 -12.16 16.53 -8.20
C MET A 43 -10.92 17.29 -7.71
N GLY A 44 -9.80 16.59 -7.46
CA GLY A 44 -8.58 17.20 -6.93
C GLY A 44 -8.68 17.60 -5.45
N THR A 45 -9.78 17.29 -4.78
CA THR A 45 -10.04 17.66 -3.39
C THR A 45 -10.03 16.42 -2.50
N LEU A 46 -9.59 16.58 -1.26
CA LEU A 46 -9.68 15.52 -0.26
C LEU A 46 -11.15 15.26 0.07
N PHE A 47 -11.48 14.00 0.26
CA PHE A 47 -12.82 13.60 0.68
C PHE A 47 -12.82 13.44 2.21
N ASP A 48 -13.60 14.27 2.89
CA ASP A 48 -13.79 14.17 4.33
C ASP A 48 -14.71 12.98 4.63
N HIS A 49 -14.14 11.94 5.19
CA HIS A 49 -14.92 10.90 5.84
C HIS A 49 -15.18 11.34 7.29
N GLU A 50 -16.45 11.42 7.67
CA GLU A 50 -16.87 11.77 9.05
C GLU A 50 -16.32 10.81 10.12
N ASP A 51 -15.86 9.62 9.72
CA ASP A 51 -15.26 8.60 10.61
C ASP A 51 -13.73 8.74 10.78
N ALA A 52 -13.16 9.91 10.57
CA ALA A 52 -11.71 10.12 10.57
C ALA A 52 -11.10 10.35 11.97
N ASP A 53 -11.58 9.66 13.00
CA ASP A 53 -10.96 9.66 14.34
C ASP A 53 -9.61 8.92 14.39
N GLY A 54 -9.20 8.27 13.28
CA GLY A 54 -7.95 7.53 13.18
C GLY A 54 -6.74 8.41 12.88
N LEU A 55 -5.70 8.31 13.69
CA LEU A 55 -4.36 8.88 13.44
C LEU A 55 -3.53 8.03 12.46
N GLY A 56 -4.13 7.01 11.84
CA GLY A 56 -3.47 6.06 10.97
C GLY A 56 -3.64 6.36 9.49
N TYR A 57 -2.82 5.70 8.69
CA TYR A 57 -2.83 5.79 7.23
C TYR A 57 -3.67 4.65 6.65
N ARG A 58 -4.84 4.99 6.13
CA ARG A 58 -5.76 4.01 5.51
C ARG A 58 -5.27 3.61 4.13
N LEU A 59 -5.37 2.32 3.83
CA LEU A 59 -4.94 1.74 2.56
C LEU A 59 -6.15 1.33 1.72
N PHE A 60 -6.33 1.98 0.57
CA PHE A 60 -7.44 1.74 -0.36
C PHE A 60 -7.00 0.79 -1.47
N VAL A 61 -6.95 -0.51 -1.17
CA VAL A 61 -6.39 -1.55 -2.07
C VAL A 61 -7.45 -2.44 -2.72
N GLY A 62 -8.69 -2.38 -2.24
CA GLY A 62 -9.77 -3.22 -2.73
C GLY A 62 -11.03 -3.07 -1.89
N GLU A 63 -12.02 -3.91 -2.18
CA GLU A 63 -13.29 -3.96 -1.49
C GLU A 63 -13.51 -5.31 -0.82
N GLU A 64 -14.06 -5.28 0.38
CA GLU A 64 -14.48 -6.50 1.03
C GLU A 64 -15.66 -7.15 0.28
N LEU A 65 -15.60 -8.48 0.13
CA LEU A 65 -16.67 -9.23 -0.53
C LEU A 65 -17.88 -9.49 0.38
N SER A 66 -17.73 -9.29 1.69
CA SER A 66 -18.83 -9.33 2.63
C SER A 66 -19.50 -7.96 2.73
N MET A 67 -20.83 -7.92 2.79
CA MET A 67 -21.62 -6.68 2.72
C MET A 67 -21.59 -5.85 4.02
N LEU A 68 -20.86 -6.22 5.05
CA LEU A 68 -21.04 -5.70 6.39
C LEU A 68 -20.00 -4.65 6.84
N ASN A 69 -18.80 -4.59 6.27
CA ASN A 69 -17.78 -3.66 6.72
C ASN A 69 -16.97 -3.06 5.55
N LYS A 70 -16.75 -1.76 5.58
CA LYS A 70 -15.71 -1.11 4.77
C LYS A 70 -14.37 -1.37 5.46
N LEU A 71 -13.61 -2.33 4.95
CA LEU A 71 -12.31 -2.66 5.51
C LEU A 71 -11.22 -1.86 4.78
N HIS A 72 -10.63 -0.92 5.48
CA HIS A 72 -9.42 -0.26 5.04
C HIS A 72 -8.31 -0.61 6.04
N PRO A 73 -7.29 -1.41 5.65
CA PRO A 73 -6.12 -1.58 6.50
C PRO A 73 -5.56 -0.22 6.89
N GLU A 74 -5.22 -0.04 8.15
CA GLU A 74 -4.71 1.22 8.67
C GLU A 74 -3.33 1.02 9.30
N LEU A 75 -2.33 1.77 8.84
CA LEU A 75 -0.97 1.74 9.40
C LEU A 75 -0.80 2.85 10.43
N THR A 76 -0.37 2.47 11.62
CA THR A 76 -0.07 3.37 12.73
C THR A 76 1.39 3.27 13.15
N SER A 77 1.82 4.08 14.14
CA SER A 77 3.19 4.03 14.70
C SER A 77 3.30 3.03 15.86
N ARG A 78 2.63 1.87 15.78
CA ARG A 78 2.75 0.79 16.76
C ARG A 78 3.64 -0.33 16.23
N LYS A 79 4.22 -1.11 17.13
CA LYS A 79 4.97 -2.31 16.77
C LYS A 79 4.12 -3.24 15.90
N GLY A 80 4.74 -3.86 14.90
CA GLY A 80 4.06 -4.80 14.01
C GLY A 80 3.25 -4.17 12.89
N GLN A 81 3.05 -2.87 12.89
CA GLN A 81 2.22 -2.16 11.90
C GLN A 81 2.89 -2.04 10.52
N ASN A 82 3.26 -3.18 9.97
CA ASN A 82 3.75 -3.33 8.59
C ASN A 82 2.75 -4.14 7.77
N LEU A 83 2.80 -3.99 6.45
CA LEU A 83 1.98 -4.73 5.49
C LEU A 83 2.83 -5.73 4.69
N LEU A 84 2.47 -7.00 4.74
CA LEU A 84 3.03 -8.03 3.87
C LEU A 84 2.08 -8.31 2.71
N LEU A 85 2.60 -8.25 1.50
CA LEU A 85 1.92 -8.65 0.27
C LEU A 85 2.50 -9.99 -0.19
N THR A 86 1.65 -10.93 -0.57
CA THR A 86 2.06 -12.16 -1.24
C THR A 86 1.39 -12.27 -2.61
N GLY A 87 1.90 -13.15 -3.46
CA GLY A 87 1.33 -13.41 -4.77
C GLY A 87 2.39 -13.58 -5.85
N ARG A 88 2.15 -14.47 -6.81
CA ARG A 88 3.07 -14.80 -7.91
C ARG A 88 2.90 -13.87 -9.12
N ASP A 89 1.71 -13.31 -9.31
CA ASP A 89 1.43 -12.36 -10.39
C ASP A 89 2.02 -10.98 -10.07
N GLN A 90 3.24 -10.73 -10.57
CA GLN A 90 3.94 -9.48 -10.38
C GLN A 90 3.12 -8.25 -10.83
N GLY A 91 2.41 -8.35 -11.95
CA GLY A 91 1.64 -7.22 -12.50
C GLY A 91 0.52 -6.81 -11.55
N ARG A 92 -0.19 -7.79 -10.98
CA ARG A 92 -1.26 -7.54 -10.02
C ARG A 92 -0.73 -6.98 -8.71
N VAL A 93 0.30 -7.60 -8.14
CA VAL A 93 0.88 -7.11 -6.88
C VAL A 93 1.46 -5.71 -7.09
N ARG A 94 2.02 -5.42 -8.26
CA ARG A 94 2.51 -4.07 -8.58
C ARG A 94 1.37 -3.04 -8.66
N THR A 95 0.23 -3.39 -9.22
CA THR A 95 -0.98 -2.56 -9.20
C THR A 95 -1.46 -2.33 -7.76
N THR A 96 -1.54 -3.38 -6.94
CA THR A 96 -1.90 -3.26 -5.52
C THR A 96 -0.91 -2.37 -4.76
N THR A 97 0.40 -2.55 -4.98
CA THR A 97 1.44 -1.70 -4.38
C THR A 97 1.30 -0.24 -4.81
N ALA A 98 0.92 0.01 -6.07
CA ALA A 98 0.65 1.36 -6.54
C ALA A 98 -0.54 2.00 -5.81
N PHE A 99 -1.63 1.25 -5.57
CA PHE A 99 -2.75 1.73 -4.76
C PHE A 99 -2.35 1.99 -3.31
N VAL A 100 -1.48 1.17 -2.72
CA VAL A 100 -0.91 1.44 -1.39
C VAL A 100 -0.16 2.77 -1.40
N VAL A 101 0.75 2.99 -2.36
CA VAL A 101 1.50 4.25 -2.48
C VAL A 101 0.58 5.45 -2.68
N MET A 102 -0.42 5.33 -3.56
CA MET A 102 -1.42 6.39 -3.75
C MET A 102 -2.20 6.69 -2.47
N SER A 103 -2.57 5.66 -1.71
CA SER A 103 -3.27 5.81 -0.43
C SER A 103 -2.42 6.55 0.59
N LEU A 104 -1.14 6.18 0.71
CA LEU A 104 -0.20 6.82 1.63
C LEU A 104 0.03 8.30 1.29
N LEU A 105 0.17 8.62 0.01
CA LEU A 105 0.29 10.01 -0.46
C LEU A 105 -1.00 10.80 -0.17
N TYR A 106 -2.16 10.23 -0.45
CA TYR A 106 -3.46 10.83 -0.16
C TYR A 106 -3.65 11.09 1.33
N GLU A 107 -3.38 10.10 2.17
CA GLU A 107 -3.49 10.22 3.63
C GLU A 107 -2.47 11.21 4.21
N SER A 108 -1.27 11.32 3.63
CA SER A 108 -0.29 12.32 4.05
C SER A 108 -0.75 13.77 3.81
N LEU A 109 -1.51 14.00 2.75
CA LEU A 109 -2.16 15.31 2.52
C LEU A 109 -3.27 15.54 3.55
N ARG A 110 -4.10 14.53 3.82
CA ARG A 110 -5.19 14.59 4.79
C ARG A 110 -4.68 14.85 6.22
N LEU A 111 -3.60 14.16 6.62
CA LEU A 111 -3.00 14.28 7.94
C LEU A 111 -2.03 15.47 8.06
N GLN A 112 -1.86 16.24 6.99
CA GLN A 112 -0.99 17.42 6.94
C GLN A 112 0.47 17.13 7.35
N GLU A 113 0.98 15.94 7.01
CA GLU A 113 2.36 15.56 7.29
C GLU A 113 3.35 16.50 6.61
N SER A 114 4.54 16.70 7.19
CA SER A 114 5.57 17.55 6.61
C SER A 114 6.06 17.00 5.26
N ALA A 115 6.25 17.89 4.30
CA ALA A 115 6.83 17.58 2.99
C ALA A 115 8.37 17.76 2.95
N ALA A 116 9.00 18.04 4.09
CA ALA A 116 10.45 18.31 4.17
C ALA A 116 11.33 17.07 3.93
N HIS A 117 10.75 15.87 3.99
CA HIS A 117 11.47 14.59 3.83
C HIS A 117 10.72 13.64 2.88
N PRO A 118 11.43 12.68 2.27
CA PRO A 118 10.77 11.66 1.46
C PRO A 118 9.76 10.88 2.30
N LEU A 119 8.49 11.02 1.96
CA LEU A 119 7.44 10.26 2.61
C LEU A 119 7.55 8.77 2.29
N ILE A 120 7.99 8.45 1.06
CA ILE A 120 8.09 7.08 0.56
C ILE A 120 9.52 6.78 0.11
N THR A 121 10.07 5.68 0.62
CA THR A 121 11.29 5.07 0.11
C THR A 121 10.93 3.77 -0.60
N LEU A 122 11.16 3.69 -1.91
CA LEU A 122 10.85 2.55 -2.76
C LEU A 122 12.10 1.76 -3.11
N PHE A 123 12.20 0.53 -2.63
CA PHE A 123 13.15 -0.48 -3.12
C PHE A 123 12.45 -1.30 -4.20
N ASP A 124 12.85 -1.12 -5.44
CA ASP A 124 12.21 -1.77 -6.58
C ASP A 124 13.11 -2.85 -7.19
N PHE A 125 12.80 -4.09 -6.88
CA PHE A 125 13.49 -5.28 -7.41
C PHE A 125 12.60 -6.04 -8.42
N GLY A 126 11.56 -5.39 -8.91
CA GLY A 126 10.69 -5.94 -9.95
C GLY A 126 11.41 -6.07 -11.30
N VAL A 127 10.85 -6.93 -12.16
CA VAL A 127 11.22 -6.92 -13.59
C VAL A 127 10.58 -5.67 -14.20
N ASP A 128 11.32 -4.97 -15.06
CA ASP A 128 10.79 -3.78 -15.75
C ASP A 128 9.51 -4.13 -16.52
N THR A 129 8.44 -3.44 -16.20
CA THR A 129 7.12 -3.62 -16.81
C THR A 129 6.83 -2.59 -17.89
N GLY A 130 7.81 -1.77 -18.25
CA GLY A 130 7.71 -0.76 -19.29
C GLY A 130 7.08 0.58 -18.85
N SER A 131 6.83 1.45 -19.82
CA SER A 131 6.39 2.84 -19.58
C SER A 131 4.98 2.99 -19.01
N GLY A 132 4.15 1.95 -19.07
CA GLY A 132 2.78 1.97 -18.55
C GLY A 132 2.64 1.61 -17.07
N ASP A 133 3.75 1.51 -16.35
CA ASP A 133 3.76 1.18 -14.94
C ASP A 133 3.45 2.41 -14.07
N LEU A 134 2.41 2.27 -13.27
CA LEU A 134 1.89 3.33 -12.40
C LEU A 134 2.90 3.81 -11.35
N LEU A 135 3.66 2.89 -10.73
CA LEU A 135 4.71 3.26 -9.78
C LEU A 135 5.82 4.07 -10.46
N ASN A 136 6.25 3.65 -11.65
CA ASN A 136 7.25 4.38 -12.42
C ASN A 136 6.74 5.76 -12.85
N GLN A 137 5.46 5.90 -13.20
CA GLN A 137 4.87 7.19 -13.52
C GLN A 137 4.89 8.13 -12.31
N MET A 138 4.47 7.66 -11.13
CA MET A 138 4.51 8.48 -9.91
C MET A 138 5.93 8.93 -9.57
N VAL A 139 6.92 8.03 -9.61
CA VAL A 139 8.34 8.37 -9.32
C VAL A 139 8.88 9.46 -10.26
N ARG A 140 8.44 9.48 -11.53
CA ARG A 140 8.92 10.44 -12.54
C ARG A 140 8.21 11.78 -12.49
N THR A 141 6.95 11.80 -12.06
CA THR A 141 6.08 12.99 -12.20
C THR A 141 5.92 13.76 -10.90
N LEU A 142 5.89 13.07 -9.76
CA LEU A 142 5.71 13.75 -8.47
C LEU A 142 6.92 14.61 -8.12
N PRO A 143 6.75 15.68 -7.31
CA PRO A 143 7.83 16.57 -6.92
C PRO A 143 9.02 15.81 -6.37
N GLU A 144 10.24 16.30 -6.69
CA GLU A 144 11.48 15.71 -6.20
C GLU A 144 11.47 15.60 -4.68
N GLY A 145 11.95 14.47 -4.17
CA GLY A 145 11.94 14.19 -2.73
C GLY A 145 10.65 13.55 -2.21
N THR A 146 9.57 13.48 -2.98
CA THR A 146 8.34 12.79 -2.53
C THR A 146 8.55 11.28 -2.43
N ILE A 147 9.15 10.67 -3.45
CA ILE A 147 9.49 9.25 -3.51
C ILE A 147 10.98 9.10 -3.79
N ARG A 148 11.70 8.55 -2.83
CA ARG A 148 13.10 8.16 -3.01
C ARG A 148 13.18 6.72 -3.48
N ARG A 149 13.91 6.44 -4.56
CA ARG A 149 13.97 5.09 -5.14
C ARG A 149 15.38 4.53 -5.09
N TYR A 150 15.46 3.26 -4.69
CA TYR A 150 16.66 2.42 -4.74
C TYR A 150 16.45 1.22 -5.64
N GLY A 151 17.42 0.91 -6.46
CA GLY A 151 17.50 -0.31 -7.25
C GLY A 151 18.38 -1.38 -6.58
N MET A 152 18.62 -2.46 -7.30
CA MET A 152 19.49 -3.55 -6.82
C MET A 152 20.93 -3.11 -6.53
N PRO A 153 21.57 -2.23 -7.33
CA PRO A 153 22.93 -1.76 -7.05
C PRO A 153 23.04 -1.00 -5.73
N ASP A 154 22.00 -0.23 -5.38
CA ASP A 154 22.04 0.76 -4.29
C ASP A 154 21.31 0.28 -3.03
N VAL A 155 20.92 -1.02 -2.98
CA VAL A 155 20.10 -1.56 -1.87
C VAL A 155 20.80 -1.44 -0.52
N LEU A 156 22.12 -1.61 -0.46
CA LEU A 156 22.86 -1.53 0.81
C LEU A 156 22.93 -0.09 1.33
N ASP A 157 23.20 0.86 0.45
CA ASP A 157 23.21 2.29 0.77
C ASP A 157 21.82 2.75 1.24
N GLY A 158 20.77 2.22 0.60
CA GLY A 158 19.39 2.50 1.02
C GLY A 158 19.07 1.97 2.40
N ILE A 159 19.49 0.76 2.75
CA ILE A 159 19.28 0.19 4.09
C ILE A 159 20.08 0.99 5.14
N ASP A 160 21.31 1.37 4.85
CA ASP A 160 22.13 2.15 5.77
C ASP A 160 21.55 3.56 5.97
N THR A 161 21.00 4.18 4.93
CA THR A 161 20.25 5.44 5.03
C THR A 161 19.03 5.30 5.95
N LEU A 162 18.22 4.24 5.79
CA LEU A 162 17.07 4.02 6.65
C LEU A 162 17.45 3.83 8.13
N LEU A 163 18.56 3.17 8.41
CA LEU A 163 19.07 3.03 9.79
C LEU A 163 19.46 4.37 10.40
N GLN A 164 20.04 5.27 9.62
CA GLN A 164 20.38 6.64 10.07
C GLN A 164 19.12 7.47 10.31
N GLU A 165 18.09 7.31 9.46
CA GLU A 165 16.83 8.05 9.53
C GLU A 165 15.85 7.49 10.57
N LYS A 166 16.02 6.27 11.05
CA LYS A 166 15.11 5.56 11.94
C LYS A 166 14.63 6.38 13.15
N ASN A 167 15.49 7.22 13.71
CA ASN A 167 15.18 8.03 14.89
C ASN A 167 14.96 9.52 14.56
N SER A 168 14.70 9.87 13.32
CA SER A 168 14.53 11.26 12.87
C SER A 168 13.22 11.91 13.36
N GLY A 169 12.28 11.12 13.83
CA GLY A 169 10.94 11.59 14.22
C GLY A 169 9.99 11.85 13.03
N PHE A 170 10.46 11.61 11.79
CA PHE A 170 9.63 11.80 10.61
C PHE A 170 8.81 10.56 10.27
N ARG A 171 7.62 10.78 9.75
CA ARG A 171 6.79 9.72 9.21
C ARG A 171 7.34 9.27 7.86
N GLN A 172 7.62 7.98 7.69
CA GLN A 172 8.16 7.42 6.47
C GLN A 172 7.56 6.04 6.17
N PHE A 173 7.33 5.75 4.89
CA PHE A 173 6.88 4.45 4.42
C PHE A 173 7.92 3.84 3.50
N VAL A 174 8.34 2.61 3.81
CA VAL A 174 9.33 1.87 3.05
C VAL A 174 8.64 0.76 2.27
N VAL A 175 8.64 0.89 0.95
CA VAL A 175 8.07 -0.10 0.04
C VAL A 175 9.18 -0.96 -0.52
N ILE A 176 9.15 -2.27 -0.25
CA ILE A 176 10.11 -3.25 -0.79
C ILE A 176 9.37 -4.15 -1.78
N PHE A 177 9.55 -3.89 -3.06
CA PHE A 177 8.91 -4.63 -4.12
C PHE A 177 9.82 -5.77 -4.63
N GLY A 178 9.47 -7.03 -4.26
CA GLY A 178 10.21 -8.22 -4.66
C GLY A 178 11.40 -8.56 -3.76
N LEU A 179 11.20 -8.52 -2.44
CA LEU A 179 12.23 -8.76 -1.42
C LEU A 179 13.12 -9.99 -1.70
N ASN A 180 12.53 -11.10 -2.14
CA ASN A 180 13.26 -12.34 -2.40
C ASN A 180 14.29 -12.24 -3.56
N ARG A 181 14.22 -11.17 -4.36
CA ARG A 181 15.20 -10.88 -5.42
C ARG A 181 16.40 -10.11 -4.92
N ALA A 182 16.33 -9.51 -3.75
CA ALA A 182 17.39 -8.68 -3.16
C ALA A 182 18.55 -9.53 -2.60
N ARG A 183 19.18 -10.34 -3.44
CA ARG A 183 20.22 -11.30 -3.04
C ARG A 183 21.41 -10.64 -2.31
N ARG A 184 21.72 -9.38 -2.60
CA ARG A 184 22.80 -8.64 -1.92
C ARG A 184 22.55 -8.48 -0.42
N LEU A 185 21.28 -8.49 0.02
CA LEU A 185 20.94 -8.46 1.44
C LEU A 185 21.33 -9.75 2.18
N LEU A 186 21.42 -10.87 1.46
CA LEU A 186 21.76 -12.17 2.02
C LEU A 186 23.27 -12.44 2.08
N VAL A 187 24.07 -11.58 1.45
CA VAL A 187 25.53 -11.72 1.40
C VAL A 187 26.15 -10.90 2.51
N GLN A 188 26.87 -11.56 3.41
CA GLN A 188 27.64 -10.87 4.43
C GLN A 188 28.94 -10.33 3.82
N PRO A 189 29.22 -9.01 3.87
CA PRO A 189 30.38 -8.43 3.23
C PRO A 189 31.72 -8.89 3.85
N ASP A 190 31.73 -9.04 5.17
CA ASP A 190 32.86 -9.54 5.95
C ASP A 190 32.40 -10.12 7.27
N ILE A 191 33.31 -10.84 7.99
CA ILE A 191 32.98 -11.53 9.24
C ILE A 191 32.78 -10.59 10.46
N TYR A 192 33.12 -9.32 10.34
CA TYR A 192 33.03 -8.34 11.42
C TYR A 192 31.85 -7.40 11.27
N SER A 193 31.26 -7.31 10.08
CA SER A 193 30.11 -6.44 9.82
C SER A 193 28.79 -7.14 10.13
N VAL A 194 27.77 -6.35 10.50
CA VAL A 194 26.39 -6.84 10.62
C VAL A 194 25.90 -7.18 9.22
N ALA A 195 25.39 -8.40 9.03
CA ALA A 195 24.83 -8.81 7.75
C ALA A 195 23.71 -7.85 7.33
N PRO A 196 23.66 -7.40 6.06
CA PRO A 196 22.62 -6.46 5.60
C PRO A 196 21.20 -6.96 5.83
N LYS A 197 20.98 -8.27 5.76
CA LYS A 197 19.72 -8.93 6.14
C LYS A 197 19.32 -8.59 7.58
N ASN A 198 20.25 -8.66 8.53
CA ASN A 198 19.96 -8.40 9.94
C ASN A 198 19.62 -6.92 10.19
N LYS A 199 20.24 -6.00 9.44
CA LYS A 199 19.88 -4.59 9.46
C LYS A 199 18.43 -4.38 9.00
N LEU A 200 18.02 -5.05 7.93
CA LEU A 200 16.62 -5.00 7.46
C LEU A 200 15.66 -5.63 8.49
N ILE A 201 16.02 -6.76 9.09
CA ILE A 201 15.23 -7.41 10.14
C ILE A 201 15.01 -6.46 11.32
N GLU A 202 16.07 -5.78 11.79
CA GLU A 202 15.97 -4.76 12.84
C GLU A 202 14.99 -3.65 12.46
N LEU A 203 15.10 -3.12 11.24
CA LEU A 203 14.21 -2.08 10.74
C LEU A 203 12.75 -2.55 10.68
N LEU A 204 12.47 -3.76 10.21
CA LEU A 204 11.13 -4.35 10.17
C LEU A 204 10.51 -4.50 11.56
N GLN A 205 11.33 -4.85 12.56
CA GLN A 205 10.87 -5.09 13.93
C GLN A 205 10.66 -3.81 14.72
N THR A 206 11.51 -2.80 14.52
CA THR A 206 11.54 -1.58 15.35
C THR A 206 11.10 -0.30 14.62
N GLY A 207 11.06 -0.34 13.28
CA GLY A 207 10.73 0.83 12.45
C GLY A 207 9.38 1.45 12.77
N PRO A 208 8.28 0.67 12.86
CA PRO A 208 6.96 1.24 13.07
C PRO A 208 6.85 2.13 14.33
N GLU A 209 7.47 1.71 15.45
CA GLU A 209 7.49 2.50 16.69
C GLU A 209 8.27 3.83 16.53
N ASN A 210 9.12 3.91 15.53
CA ASN A 210 9.89 5.12 15.17
C ASN A 210 9.30 5.86 13.96
N GLY A 211 8.04 5.61 13.60
CA GLY A 211 7.37 6.28 12.50
C GLY A 211 7.68 5.72 11.11
N MET A 212 8.40 4.60 11.00
CA MET A 212 8.81 3.98 9.73
C MET A 212 8.07 2.65 9.50
N ASN A 213 7.03 2.63 8.68
CA ASN A 213 6.27 1.42 8.35
C ASN A 213 6.76 0.81 7.03
N PHE A 214 6.71 -0.52 6.97
CA PHE A 214 7.16 -1.27 5.81
C PHE A 214 6.00 -1.92 5.08
N ILE A 215 6.03 -1.82 3.76
CA ILE A 215 5.17 -2.51 2.83
C ILE A 215 6.06 -3.45 2.01
N VAL A 216 5.95 -4.75 2.20
CA VAL A 216 6.87 -5.72 1.62
C VAL A 216 6.12 -6.70 0.73
N TRP A 217 6.55 -6.84 -0.52
CA TRP A 217 6.11 -7.94 -1.36
C TRP A 217 7.10 -9.10 -1.31
N ALA A 218 6.62 -10.21 -0.73
CA ALA A 218 7.29 -11.51 -0.78
C ALA A 218 6.82 -12.29 -2.01
N ASN A 219 7.64 -12.31 -3.04
CA ASN A 219 7.30 -12.96 -4.32
C ASN A 219 7.52 -14.49 -4.32
N SER A 220 8.06 -15.06 -3.27
CA SER A 220 8.16 -16.50 -2.98
C SER A 220 7.97 -16.72 -1.49
N VAL A 221 6.99 -17.55 -1.14
CA VAL A 221 6.68 -17.94 0.24
C VAL A 221 7.85 -18.72 0.83
N GLU A 222 8.37 -19.68 0.09
CA GLU A 222 9.46 -20.54 0.54
C GLU A 222 10.70 -19.70 0.87
N SER A 223 11.11 -18.84 -0.06
CA SER A 223 12.29 -17.98 0.14
C SER A 223 12.08 -16.95 1.25
N PHE A 224 10.86 -16.44 1.44
CA PHE A 224 10.55 -15.57 2.57
C PHE A 224 10.67 -16.32 3.90
N MET A 225 10.09 -17.51 4.00
CA MET A 225 10.15 -18.32 5.21
C MET A 225 11.58 -18.81 5.52
N GLU A 226 12.39 -19.09 4.50
CA GLU A 226 13.80 -19.47 4.68
C GLU A 226 14.65 -18.33 5.24
N ASN A 227 14.42 -17.10 4.76
CA ASN A 227 15.33 -15.98 5.03
C ASN A 227 14.78 -14.94 6.02
N TYR A 228 13.46 -14.84 6.19
CA TYR A 228 12.80 -13.76 6.94
C TYR A 228 11.65 -14.24 7.84
N ASN A 229 11.54 -15.54 8.17
CA ASN A 229 10.46 -16.10 8.99
C ASN A 229 10.34 -15.41 10.35
N GLU A 230 11.46 -15.01 10.95
CA GLU A 230 11.52 -14.30 12.23
C GLU A 230 10.86 -12.93 12.21
N THR A 231 10.62 -12.37 11.00
CA THR A 231 9.94 -11.07 10.83
C THR A 231 8.43 -11.21 10.61
N LEU A 232 7.90 -12.43 10.46
CA LEU A 232 6.48 -12.62 10.16
C LEU A 232 5.56 -11.97 11.21
N GLY A 233 5.97 -12.00 12.49
CA GLY A 233 5.28 -11.31 13.59
C GLY A 233 5.34 -9.79 13.53
N SER A 234 6.21 -9.22 12.70
CA SER A 234 6.29 -7.77 12.46
C SER A 234 5.31 -7.28 11.38
N PHE A 235 4.51 -8.18 10.81
CA PHE A 235 3.49 -7.86 9.82
C PHE A 235 2.11 -8.20 10.38
N GLU A 236 1.52 -7.27 11.13
CA GLU A 236 0.14 -7.40 11.63
C GLU A 236 -0.87 -7.39 10.48
N HIS A 237 -0.56 -6.70 9.40
CA HIS A 237 -1.38 -6.65 8.19
C HIS A 237 -0.76 -7.52 7.10
N ARG A 238 -1.56 -8.45 6.55
CA ARG A 238 -1.12 -9.30 5.44
C ARG A 238 -2.21 -9.39 4.38
N LEU A 239 -1.83 -9.16 3.13
CA LEU A 239 -2.67 -9.35 1.95
C LEU A 239 -2.17 -10.58 1.21
N VAL A 240 -2.90 -11.68 1.36
CA VAL A 240 -2.50 -13.00 0.87
C VAL A 240 -3.29 -13.35 -0.37
N SER A 241 -2.61 -13.46 -1.49
CA SER A 241 -3.20 -13.79 -2.79
C SER A 241 -2.27 -14.68 -3.60
N ASP A 242 -2.85 -15.48 -4.50
CA ASP A 242 -2.14 -16.27 -5.53
C ASP A 242 -0.94 -17.07 -4.99
N ILE A 243 -1.13 -17.76 -3.86
CA ILE A 243 -0.20 -18.73 -3.29
C ILE A 243 -0.83 -20.14 -3.30
N GLN A 244 -0.07 -21.17 -2.94
CA GLN A 244 -0.60 -22.54 -2.85
C GLN A 244 -1.52 -22.68 -1.63
N ASP A 245 -2.50 -23.58 -1.70
CA ASP A 245 -3.52 -23.72 -0.66
C ASP A 245 -2.91 -24.07 0.72
N ASP A 246 -1.88 -24.89 0.75
CA ASP A 246 -1.17 -25.26 1.98
C ASP A 246 -0.37 -24.10 2.59
N GLN A 247 -0.01 -23.09 1.80
CA GLN A 247 0.74 -21.91 2.25
C GLN A 247 -0.14 -20.86 2.92
N TYR A 248 -1.48 -20.86 2.71
CA TYR A 248 -2.36 -19.88 3.34
C TYR A 248 -2.29 -19.91 4.85
N SER A 249 -2.22 -21.10 5.45
CA SER A 249 -2.15 -21.26 6.91
C SER A 249 -0.90 -20.62 7.54
N ILE A 250 0.20 -20.50 6.78
CA ILE A 250 1.42 -19.84 7.24
C ILE A 250 1.17 -18.34 7.52
N PHE A 251 0.39 -17.69 6.65
CA PHE A 251 0.18 -16.24 6.70
C PHE A 251 -1.11 -15.82 7.40
N THR A 252 -2.12 -16.69 7.44
CA THR A 252 -3.46 -16.33 7.94
C THR A 252 -3.87 -17.15 9.16
N TYR A 253 -3.06 -18.12 9.58
CA TYR A 253 -3.39 -19.09 10.63
C TYR A 253 -4.71 -19.84 10.40
N ALA A 254 -5.21 -19.81 9.17
CA ALA A 254 -6.44 -20.47 8.75
C ALA A 254 -6.20 -21.25 7.45
N PRO A 255 -6.98 -22.31 7.18
CA PRO A 255 -6.88 -23.03 5.92
C PRO A 255 -7.26 -22.14 4.74
N ALA A 256 -6.79 -22.51 3.55
CA ALA A 256 -7.17 -21.80 2.33
C ALA A 256 -8.71 -21.74 2.22
N PRO A 257 -9.27 -20.57 1.97
CA PRO A 257 -10.69 -20.47 1.70
C PRO A 257 -10.95 -21.09 0.32
N GLY A 258 -11.74 -22.15 0.25
CA GLY A 258 -12.01 -22.84 -1.02
C GLY A 258 -12.21 -21.88 -2.19
N SER A 259 -11.75 -22.21 -3.37
CA SER A 259 -11.77 -21.46 -4.64
C SER A 259 -11.53 -19.93 -4.52
N MET A 260 -10.27 -19.54 -4.43
CA MET A 260 -9.88 -18.14 -4.60
C MET A 260 -9.90 -17.77 -6.08
N LYS A 261 -10.66 -16.72 -6.43
CA LYS A 261 -10.56 -16.14 -7.77
C LYS A 261 -9.24 -15.35 -7.89
N PRO A 262 -8.62 -15.28 -9.06
CA PRO A 262 -7.33 -14.60 -9.23
C PRO A 262 -7.29 -13.14 -8.75
N LYS A 263 -8.44 -12.45 -8.76
CA LYS A 263 -8.56 -11.03 -8.34
C LYS A 263 -8.81 -10.85 -6.85
N ASN A 264 -8.90 -11.92 -6.08
CA ASN A 264 -9.20 -11.87 -4.67
C ASN A 264 -7.94 -12.07 -3.84
N ALA A 265 -7.92 -11.45 -2.67
CA ALA A 265 -6.95 -11.68 -1.61
C ALA A 265 -7.68 -12.00 -0.32
N ILE A 266 -6.98 -12.63 0.61
CA ILE A 266 -7.38 -12.67 2.01
C ILE A 266 -6.64 -11.55 2.71
N TYR A 267 -7.38 -10.73 3.42
CA TYR A 267 -6.78 -9.79 4.35
C TYR A 267 -6.73 -10.42 5.74
N PHE A 268 -5.54 -10.54 6.26
CA PHE A 268 -5.27 -10.96 7.63
C PHE A 268 -4.84 -9.76 8.46
N ASN A 269 -5.41 -9.62 9.65
CA ASN A 269 -4.98 -8.69 10.68
C ASN A 269 -4.89 -9.45 12.00
N MET A 270 -3.78 -9.29 12.72
CA MET A 270 -3.59 -9.98 14.00
C MET A 270 -4.62 -9.61 15.08
N ASP A 271 -5.17 -8.41 15.01
CA ASP A 271 -6.21 -7.93 15.94
C ASP A 271 -7.61 -8.46 15.58
N ASN A 272 -7.79 -9.06 14.41
CA ASN A 272 -9.08 -9.55 13.94
C ASN A 272 -9.02 -11.07 13.68
N THR A 273 -9.97 -11.80 14.24
CA THR A 273 -10.12 -13.25 14.01
C THR A 273 -10.75 -13.58 12.65
N GLU A 274 -11.39 -12.61 12.01
CA GLU A 274 -11.97 -12.76 10.69
C GLU A 274 -10.93 -12.45 9.62
N ASN A 275 -10.78 -13.38 8.66
CA ASN A 275 -9.91 -13.21 7.50
C ASN A 275 -10.77 -12.85 6.28
N PRO A 276 -11.21 -11.60 6.11
CA PRO A 276 -12.14 -11.23 5.06
C PRO A 276 -11.51 -11.41 3.68
N LYS A 277 -12.35 -11.84 2.73
CA LYS A 277 -11.97 -11.85 1.32
C LYS A 277 -12.12 -10.44 0.75
N ILE A 278 -11.04 -9.96 0.15
CA ILE A 278 -11.00 -8.67 -0.54
C ILE A 278 -10.92 -8.91 -2.04
N ARG A 279 -11.69 -8.17 -2.80
CA ARG A 279 -11.49 -7.99 -4.24
C ARG A 279 -10.56 -6.82 -4.46
N LEU A 280 -9.34 -7.13 -4.94
CA LEU A 280 -8.33 -6.12 -5.23
C LEU A 280 -8.76 -5.21 -6.39
N TYR A 281 -8.40 -3.93 -6.32
CA TYR A 281 -8.61 -3.00 -7.41
C TYR A 281 -7.78 -3.40 -8.64
N GLU A 282 -8.37 -3.24 -9.81
CA GLU A 282 -7.70 -3.46 -11.09
C GLU A 282 -6.92 -2.21 -11.51
N LYS A 283 -5.98 -2.39 -12.45
CA LYS A 283 -5.24 -1.27 -13.02
C LYS A 283 -6.23 -0.22 -13.55
N PRO A 284 -6.17 1.03 -13.09
CA PRO A 284 -7.05 2.08 -13.56
C PRO A 284 -6.73 2.47 -15.02
N SER A 285 -7.62 3.20 -15.65
CA SER A 285 -7.36 3.75 -16.99
C SER A 285 -6.22 4.77 -16.95
N ASP A 286 -5.51 4.92 -18.06
CA ASP A 286 -4.41 5.87 -18.16
C ASP A 286 -4.89 7.32 -17.93
N ASP A 287 -6.13 7.63 -18.33
CA ASP A 287 -6.75 8.95 -18.10
C ASP A 287 -7.01 9.20 -16.60
N TRP A 288 -7.57 8.22 -15.87
CA TRP A 288 -7.76 8.32 -14.44
C TRP A 288 -6.41 8.46 -13.70
N THR A 289 -5.44 7.65 -14.09
CA THR A 289 -4.07 7.70 -13.58
C THR A 289 -3.44 9.07 -13.77
N GLY A 290 -3.57 9.62 -14.98
CA GLY A 290 -3.05 10.94 -15.31
C GLY A 290 -3.71 12.05 -14.49
N ARG A 291 -5.03 11.98 -14.24
CA ARG A 291 -5.70 12.94 -13.35
C ARG A 291 -5.22 12.81 -11.92
N PHE A 292 -5.17 11.61 -11.36
CA PHE A 292 -4.69 11.40 -10.00
C PHE A 292 -3.29 11.96 -9.78
N ILE A 293 -2.35 11.64 -10.68
CA ILE A 293 -0.95 12.07 -10.57
C ILE A 293 -0.85 13.61 -10.66
N ARG A 294 -1.53 14.25 -11.60
CA ARG A 294 -1.54 15.73 -11.72
C ARG A 294 -2.10 16.41 -10.47
N ASN A 295 -3.21 15.91 -9.93
CA ASN A 295 -3.81 16.47 -8.73
C ASN A 295 -2.89 16.29 -7.52
N MET A 296 -2.21 15.14 -7.43
CA MET A 296 -1.24 14.86 -6.38
C MET A 296 0.00 15.75 -6.48
N GLU A 297 0.55 15.90 -7.69
CA GLU A 297 1.68 16.79 -7.97
C GLU A 297 1.37 18.23 -7.53
N HIS A 298 0.21 18.74 -7.91
CA HIS A 298 -0.24 20.10 -7.55
C HIS A 298 -0.38 20.25 -6.03
N ALA A 299 -1.08 19.34 -5.36
CA ALA A 299 -1.30 19.41 -3.92
C ALA A 299 0.01 19.30 -3.10
N LEU A 300 0.94 18.44 -3.54
CA LEU A 300 2.25 18.32 -2.89
C LEU A 300 3.14 19.54 -3.13
N ALA A 301 3.12 20.11 -4.34
CA ALA A 301 3.89 21.31 -4.65
C ALA A 301 3.40 22.54 -3.86
N GLU A 302 2.08 22.72 -3.73
CA GLU A 302 1.50 23.77 -2.88
C GLU A 302 1.92 23.61 -1.42
N LYS A 303 1.88 22.38 -0.90
CA LYS A 303 2.28 22.09 0.48
C LYS A 303 3.75 22.40 0.71
N GLN A 304 4.66 21.97 -0.16
CA GLN A 304 6.10 22.28 -0.08
C GLN A 304 6.37 23.78 -0.13
N SER A 305 5.63 24.52 -0.95
CA SER A 305 5.75 25.99 -1.06
C SER A 305 5.29 26.68 0.23
N THR A 306 4.23 26.20 0.84
CA THR A 306 3.69 26.74 2.10
C THR A 306 4.67 26.51 3.26
N GLU A 307 5.28 25.34 3.33
CA GLU A 307 6.26 25.01 4.37
C GLU A 307 7.56 25.84 4.25
N LYS A 308 8.05 26.06 3.04
CA LYS A 308 9.25 26.91 2.80
C LYS A 308 9.01 28.37 3.19
N ASN A 309 7.77 28.84 3.13
CA ASN A 309 7.42 30.22 3.44
C ASN A 309 6.98 30.44 4.91
N LYS A 310 6.95 29.41 5.75
CA LYS A 310 6.73 29.59 7.19
C LYS A 310 7.95 30.31 7.78
N PRO A 311 7.77 31.46 8.49
CA PRO A 311 8.87 32.11 9.18
C PRO A 311 9.48 31.12 10.19
N ASN A 312 10.81 31.09 10.24
CA ASN A 312 11.54 30.35 11.27
C ASN A 312 11.21 30.98 12.63
N ASP A 313 10.23 30.43 13.35
CA ASP A 313 9.86 30.86 14.72
C ASP A 313 10.94 30.50 15.78
N THR A 314 12.18 30.29 15.36
CA THR A 314 13.32 29.97 16.25
C THR A 314 14.12 31.19 16.72
N GLU A 315 13.60 32.44 16.55
CA GLU A 315 14.28 33.64 17.08
C GLU A 315 13.51 34.31 18.23
N TRP A 316 13.07 33.57 19.21
CA TRP A 316 12.68 34.17 20.51
C TRP A 316 12.98 33.17 21.62
N TRP A 317 14.25 33.08 22.04
CA TRP A 317 14.69 32.88 23.45
C TRP A 317 16.20 32.98 23.54
#